data_95181c578c290f44d7dfa481defff949
#
_entry.id   95181c578c290f44d7dfa481defff949
#
_cell.length_a   1.000
_cell.length_b   1.000
_cell.length_c   1.000
_cell.angle_alpha   90.00
_cell.angle_beta   90.00
_cell.angle_gamma   90.00
#
_symmetry.space_group_name_H-M   'P 1'
#
loop_
_entity.id
_entity.type
_entity.pdbx_description
1 polymer ?
#
loop_
_entity_poly.entity_id
_entity_poly.type
_entity_poly.pdbx_seq_one_letter_code
_entity_poly.pdbx_strand_id
1 'polypeptide(L)'
;NLRSFCPKCGRKLPNPEAECINCSGKGKLVSKFGKYVIPEKKALFICMLLSVAATGLSLVPPYITKIMVDDVIPNKNASKLVIVLVWLLAVYVFQYIVNGIRSYKLRITGNKITINLKKDIFEKAQYLPMSFFDKISTGSVINRVNSDAGTIQQFIMKISQEAVVQAFTLVGLVIIMFAMSW
;
A
#
# COMPACT_ATOMS: atom_id res chain seq x y z
N ASN A 1 7.97 31.30 32.02
CA ASN A 1 7.36 30.56 30.87
C ASN A 1 8.05 29.20 30.64
N LEU A 2 8.12 28.38 31.70
CA LEU A 2 8.83 27.10 31.75
C LEU A 2 7.96 25.88 31.32
N ARG A 3 6.79 26.07 30.71
CA ARG A 3 5.82 24.99 30.44
C ARG A 3 5.73 24.54 28.97
N SER A 4 6.72 24.86 28.14
CA SER A 4 6.69 24.47 26.73
C SER A 4 7.59 23.27 26.39
N PHE A 5 8.01 22.49 27.38
CA PHE A 5 8.82 21.30 27.18
C PHE A 5 8.09 20.04 27.65
N CYS A 6 8.18 18.97 26.88
CA CYS A 6 7.60 17.68 27.26
C CYS A 6 8.31 17.13 28.52
N PRO A 7 7.56 16.78 29.60
CA PRO A 7 8.16 16.27 30.83
C PRO A 7 8.85 14.91 30.70
N LYS A 8 8.55 14.16 29.59
CA LYS A 8 9.13 12.83 29.36
C LYS A 8 10.34 12.82 28.44
N CYS A 9 10.46 13.73 27.48
CA CYS A 9 11.55 13.72 26.48
C CYS A 9 12.24 15.07 26.29
N GLY A 10 11.84 16.11 27.01
CA GLY A 10 12.49 17.44 26.97
C GLY A 10 12.29 18.22 25.68
N ARG A 11 11.49 17.72 24.70
CA ARG A 11 11.29 18.40 23.42
C ARG A 11 10.34 19.58 23.57
N LYS A 12 10.64 20.68 22.91
CA LYS A 12 9.83 21.90 22.89
C LYS A 12 8.47 21.61 22.24
N LEU A 13 7.39 21.89 22.96
CA LEU A 13 6.01 21.72 22.51
C LEU A 13 5.51 23.05 21.90
N PRO A 14 4.71 23.00 20.83
CA PRO A 14 4.11 24.21 20.26
C PRO A 14 3.08 24.88 21.18
N ASN A 15 2.42 24.09 22.01
CA ASN A 15 1.49 24.54 23.05
C ASN A 15 1.68 23.72 24.33
N PRO A 16 1.46 24.31 25.54
CA PRO A 16 1.58 23.59 26.81
C PRO A 16 0.61 22.41 26.97
N GLU A 17 -0.51 22.41 26.23
CA GLU A 17 -1.50 21.32 26.20
C GLU A 17 -1.31 20.35 25.03
N ALA A 18 -0.32 20.57 24.14
CA ALA A 18 -0.09 19.70 23.01
C ALA A 18 0.52 18.37 23.43
N GLU A 19 -0.10 17.27 23.04
CA GLU A 19 0.48 15.94 23.24
C GLU A 19 1.83 15.83 22.48
N CYS A 20 2.87 15.40 23.17
CA CYS A 20 4.19 15.23 22.57
C CYS A 20 4.15 14.07 21.56
N ILE A 21 4.41 14.36 20.29
CA ILE A 21 4.40 13.40 19.17
C ILE A 21 5.34 12.22 19.42
N ASN A 22 6.42 12.44 20.17
CA ASN A 22 7.41 11.40 20.44
C ASN A 22 7.05 10.51 21.64
N CYS A 23 6.26 11.03 22.59
CA CYS A 23 5.85 10.32 23.81
C CYS A 23 4.41 9.82 23.76
N SER A 24 3.57 10.43 22.94
CA SER A 24 2.23 9.93 22.59
C SER A 24 2.43 8.72 21.68
N GLY A 25 2.34 7.53 22.28
CA GLY A 25 2.75 6.28 21.66
C GLY A 25 2.22 6.08 20.24
N LYS A 26 3.04 5.47 19.39
CA LYS A 26 2.73 5.11 17.98
C LYS A 26 1.33 4.47 17.82
N GLY A 27 0.80 3.83 18.84
CA GLY A 27 -0.54 3.25 18.86
C GLY A 27 -1.69 4.26 18.75
N LYS A 28 -1.58 5.46 19.34
CA LYS A 28 -2.62 6.51 19.21
C LYS A 28 -2.67 7.11 17.80
N LEU A 29 -1.52 7.23 17.14
CA LEU A 29 -1.45 7.65 15.74
C LEU A 29 -2.12 6.61 14.82
N VAL A 30 -1.75 5.35 14.97
CA VAL A 30 -2.33 4.24 14.19
C VAL A 30 -3.85 4.15 14.41
N SER A 31 -4.34 4.32 15.65
CA SER A 31 -5.77 4.35 15.97
C SER A 31 -6.50 5.52 15.29
N LYS A 32 -5.91 6.72 15.25
CA LYS A 32 -6.48 7.87 14.54
C LYS A 32 -6.56 7.63 13.02
N PHE A 33 -5.54 7.01 12.43
CA PHE A 33 -5.57 6.63 11.02
C PHE A 33 -6.57 5.50 10.74
N GLY A 34 -6.72 4.57 11.67
CA GLY A 34 -7.72 3.50 11.60
C GLY A 34 -9.13 4.01 11.32
N LYS A 35 -9.51 5.16 11.89
CA LYS A 35 -10.82 5.79 11.66
C LYS A 35 -11.11 6.05 10.16
N TYR A 36 -10.10 6.37 9.36
CA TYR A 36 -10.26 6.63 7.93
C TYR A 36 -10.16 5.36 7.07
N VAL A 37 -9.51 4.34 7.59
CA VAL A 37 -9.30 3.05 6.89
C VAL A 37 -10.47 2.09 7.13
N ILE A 38 -11.06 2.09 8.34
CA ILE A 38 -12.16 1.20 8.73
C ILE A 38 -13.39 1.27 7.80
N PRO A 39 -13.85 2.45 7.33
CA PRO A 39 -14.99 2.51 6.41
C PRO A 39 -14.75 1.76 5.10
N GLU A 40 -13.52 1.75 4.61
CA GLU A 40 -13.12 1.12 3.35
C GLU A 40 -12.54 -0.32 3.53
N LYS A 41 -12.75 -0.94 4.72
CA LYS A 41 -12.23 -2.27 5.03
C LYS A 41 -12.64 -3.36 4.02
N LYS A 42 -13.88 -3.28 3.49
CA LYS A 42 -14.37 -4.23 2.47
C LYS A 42 -13.57 -4.10 1.16
N ALA A 43 -13.33 -2.86 0.70
CA ALA A 43 -12.56 -2.61 -0.50
C ALA A 43 -11.10 -3.04 -0.33
N LEU A 44 -10.49 -2.76 0.81
CA LEU A 44 -9.13 -3.21 1.14
C LEU A 44 -9.04 -4.74 1.23
N PHE A 45 -10.03 -5.40 1.80
CA PHE A 45 -10.09 -6.87 1.84
C PHE A 45 -10.19 -7.48 0.45
N ILE A 46 -11.01 -6.91 -0.44
CA ILE A 46 -11.09 -7.32 -1.85
C ILE A 46 -9.75 -7.11 -2.56
N CYS A 47 -9.07 -5.98 -2.33
CA CYS A 47 -7.75 -5.73 -2.88
C CYS A 47 -6.71 -6.73 -2.36
N MET A 48 -6.81 -7.15 -1.09
CA MET A 48 -5.95 -8.17 -0.51
C MET A 48 -6.19 -9.56 -1.16
N LEU A 49 -7.45 -9.96 -1.35
CA LEU A 49 -7.78 -11.20 -2.06
C LEU A 49 -7.27 -11.20 -3.50
N LEU A 50 -7.47 -10.08 -4.22
CA LEU A 50 -6.94 -9.91 -5.57
C LEU A 50 -5.41 -9.96 -5.60
N SER A 51 -4.74 -9.45 -4.56
CA SER A 51 -3.28 -9.53 -4.45
C SER A 51 -2.81 -10.96 -4.27
N VAL A 52 -3.47 -11.75 -3.41
CA VAL A 52 -3.16 -13.18 -3.23
C VAL A 52 -3.38 -13.96 -4.53
N ALA A 53 -4.51 -13.71 -5.22
CA ALA A 53 -4.80 -14.34 -6.50
C ALA A 53 -3.76 -13.98 -7.57
N ALA A 54 -3.39 -12.69 -7.67
CA ALA A 54 -2.36 -12.23 -8.60
C ALA A 54 -0.98 -12.85 -8.30
N THR A 55 -0.64 -13.00 -7.01
CA THR A 55 0.61 -13.65 -6.60
C THR A 55 0.61 -15.14 -6.94
N GLY A 56 -0.48 -15.85 -6.67
CA GLY A 56 -0.63 -17.24 -7.08
C GLY A 56 -0.47 -17.42 -8.60
N LEU A 57 -1.07 -16.51 -9.38
CA LEU A 57 -0.95 -16.51 -10.82
C LEU A 57 0.48 -16.23 -11.31
N SER A 58 1.25 -15.43 -10.56
CA SER A 58 2.65 -15.11 -10.91
C SER A 58 3.62 -16.30 -10.75
N LEU A 59 3.19 -17.35 -10.04
CA LEU A 59 3.97 -18.57 -9.87
C LEU A 59 3.75 -19.58 -11.01
N VAL A 60 2.73 -19.39 -11.85
CA VAL A 60 2.40 -20.28 -12.98
C VAL A 60 3.44 -20.19 -14.11
N PRO A 61 3.90 -19.00 -14.56
CA PRO A 61 4.90 -18.91 -15.62
C PRO A 61 6.22 -19.65 -15.35
N PRO A 62 6.84 -19.55 -14.15
CA PRO A 62 8.03 -20.33 -13.82
C PRO A 62 7.82 -21.84 -13.96
N TYR A 63 6.66 -22.33 -13.55
CA TYR A 63 6.32 -23.75 -13.66
C TYR A 63 6.15 -24.20 -15.12
N ILE A 64 5.46 -23.40 -15.94
CA ILE A 64 5.31 -23.67 -17.39
C ILE A 64 6.68 -23.64 -18.08
N THR A 65 7.54 -22.68 -17.70
CA THR A 65 8.90 -22.58 -18.26
C THR A 65 9.74 -23.82 -17.92
N LYS A 66 9.58 -24.36 -16.71
CA LYS A 66 10.23 -25.64 -16.34
C LYS A 66 9.80 -26.76 -17.29
N ILE A 67 8.49 -26.96 -17.49
CA ILE A 67 7.96 -28.00 -18.40
C ILE A 67 8.50 -27.80 -19.82
N MET A 68 8.61 -26.55 -20.25
CA MET A 68 9.14 -26.23 -21.57
C MET A 68 10.61 -26.68 -21.72
N VAL A 69 11.44 -26.45 -20.69
CA VAL A 69 12.87 -26.79 -20.72
C VAL A 69 13.09 -28.28 -20.56
N ASP A 70 12.34 -28.95 -19.68
CA ASP A 70 12.57 -30.35 -19.33
C ASP A 70 11.94 -31.32 -20.34
N ASP A 71 10.75 -31.01 -20.88
CA ASP A 71 10.00 -31.94 -21.72
C ASP A 71 9.92 -31.53 -23.19
N VAL A 72 9.74 -30.24 -23.49
CA VAL A 72 9.40 -29.79 -24.85
C VAL A 72 10.63 -29.64 -25.72
N ILE A 73 11.70 -29.03 -25.18
CA ILE A 73 12.95 -28.76 -25.91
C ILE A 73 13.69 -30.06 -26.27
N PRO A 74 13.90 -31.02 -25.33
CA PRO A 74 14.59 -32.25 -25.64
C PRO A 74 13.90 -33.10 -26.71
N ASN A 75 12.56 -33.13 -26.68
CA ASN A 75 11.77 -33.94 -27.62
C ASN A 75 11.58 -33.33 -29.01
N LYS A 76 12.09 -32.11 -29.26
CA LYS A 76 12.05 -31.38 -30.56
C LYS A 76 10.60 -31.30 -31.17
N ASN A 77 9.55 -31.36 -30.34
CA ASN A 77 8.16 -31.34 -30.76
C ASN A 77 7.67 -29.90 -30.98
N ALA A 78 7.76 -29.41 -32.21
CA ALA A 78 7.32 -28.04 -32.56
C ALA A 78 5.84 -27.76 -32.21
N SER A 79 4.95 -28.73 -32.38
CA SER A 79 3.51 -28.56 -32.05
C SER A 79 3.27 -28.35 -30.55
N LYS A 80 3.98 -29.10 -29.68
CA LYS A 80 3.90 -28.91 -28.24
C LYS A 80 4.49 -27.56 -27.80
N LEU A 81 5.56 -27.11 -28.46
CA LEU A 81 6.17 -25.82 -28.18
C LEU A 81 5.16 -24.67 -28.42
N VAL A 82 4.46 -24.69 -29.54
CA VAL A 82 3.45 -23.67 -29.89
C VAL A 82 2.33 -23.66 -28.84
N ILE A 83 1.84 -24.83 -28.43
CA ILE A 83 0.78 -24.92 -27.42
C ILE A 83 1.23 -24.32 -26.09
N VAL A 84 2.44 -24.63 -25.62
CA VAL A 84 2.99 -24.12 -24.37
C VAL A 84 3.17 -22.59 -24.44
N LEU A 85 3.64 -22.06 -25.58
CA LEU A 85 3.77 -20.62 -25.79
C LEU A 85 2.41 -19.90 -25.76
N VAL A 86 1.39 -20.48 -26.39
CA VAL A 86 0.02 -19.92 -26.36
C VAL A 86 -0.54 -19.92 -24.92
N TRP A 87 -0.36 -21.00 -24.17
CA TRP A 87 -0.75 -21.05 -22.77
C TRP A 87 -0.01 -20.02 -21.92
N LEU A 88 1.28 -19.87 -22.12
CA LEU A 88 2.10 -18.91 -21.41
C LEU A 88 1.64 -17.47 -21.69
N LEU A 89 1.36 -17.17 -22.96
CA LEU A 89 0.81 -15.88 -23.37
C LEU A 89 -0.56 -15.62 -22.75
N ALA A 90 -1.45 -16.61 -22.74
CA ALA A 90 -2.77 -16.51 -22.11
C ALA A 90 -2.68 -16.22 -20.61
N VAL A 91 -1.76 -16.88 -19.89
CA VAL A 91 -1.51 -16.66 -18.47
C VAL A 91 -1.00 -15.23 -18.23
N TYR A 92 -0.06 -14.73 -19.04
CA TYR A 92 0.44 -13.36 -18.90
C TYR A 92 -0.65 -12.32 -19.14
N VAL A 93 -1.46 -12.49 -20.18
CA VAL A 93 -2.60 -11.59 -20.46
C VAL A 93 -3.59 -11.58 -19.29
N PHE A 94 -3.95 -12.74 -18.78
CA PHE A 94 -4.85 -12.86 -17.64
C PHE A 94 -4.25 -12.20 -16.37
N GLN A 95 -2.99 -12.44 -16.09
CA GLN A 95 -2.25 -11.81 -14.99
C GLN A 95 -2.24 -10.28 -15.12
N TYR A 96 -2.03 -9.76 -16.33
CA TYR A 96 -2.04 -8.33 -16.59
C TYR A 96 -3.41 -7.71 -16.29
N ILE A 97 -4.49 -8.37 -16.71
CA ILE A 97 -5.87 -7.94 -16.45
C ILE A 97 -6.14 -7.91 -14.94
N VAL A 98 -5.82 -8.99 -14.22
CA VAL A 98 -6.02 -9.07 -12.76
C VAL A 98 -5.23 -7.99 -12.02
N ASN A 99 -3.98 -7.75 -12.39
CA ASN A 99 -3.15 -6.68 -11.83
C ASN A 99 -3.71 -5.29 -12.14
N GLY A 100 -4.25 -5.07 -13.34
CA GLY A 100 -4.91 -3.82 -13.73
C GLY A 100 -6.14 -3.53 -12.86
N ILE A 101 -7.03 -4.51 -12.70
CA ILE A 101 -8.22 -4.41 -11.85
C ILE A 101 -7.84 -4.13 -10.39
N ARG A 102 -6.85 -4.85 -9.87
CA ARG A 102 -6.33 -4.65 -8.52
C ARG A 102 -5.81 -3.22 -8.32
N SER A 103 -4.94 -2.76 -9.21
CA SER A 103 -4.33 -1.42 -9.13
C SER A 103 -5.39 -0.32 -9.24
N TYR A 104 -6.37 -0.49 -10.10
CA TYR A 104 -7.49 0.44 -10.24
C TYR A 104 -8.33 0.54 -8.96
N LYS A 105 -8.74 -0.60 -8.41
CA LYS A 105 -9.51 -0.64 -7.14
C LYS A 105 -8.73 -0.02 -5.99
N LEU A 106 -7.45 -0.34 -5.85
CA LEU A 106 -6.62 0.18 -4.79
C LEU A 106 -6.41 1.70 -4.91
N ARG A 107 -6.24 2.22 -6.14
CA ARG A 107 -6.13 3.67 -6.40
C ARG A 107 -7.40 4.41 -5.99
N ILE A 108 -8.58 3.89 -6.36
CA ILE A 108 -9.86 4.49 -5.95
C ILE A 108 -10.00 4.50 -4.43
N THR A 109 -9.69 3.39 -3.77
CA THR A 109 -9.78 3.28 -2.32
C THR A 109 -8.81 4.23 -1.62
N GLY A 110 -7.57 4.31 -2.09
CA GLY A 110 -6.57 5.24 -1.58
C GLY A 110 -7.00 6.71 -1.75
N ASN A 111 -7.56 7.06 -2.91
CA ASN A 111 -8.09 8.41 -3.15
C ASN A 111 -9.23 8.76 -2.19
N LYS A 112 -10.18 7.86 -1.94
CA LYS A 112 -11.28 8.09 -0.99
C LYS A 112 -10.77 8.34 0.42
N ILE A 113 -9.83 7.53 0.90
CA ILE A 113 -9.22 7.70 2.22
C ILE A 113 -8.54 9.08 2.31
N THR A 114 -7.81 9.48 1.27
CA THR A 114 -7.12 10.77 1.22
C THR A 114 -8.08 11.94 1.19
N ILE A 115 -9.17 11.86 0.42
CA ILE A 115 -10.19 12.91 0.37
C ILE A 115 -10.85 13.09 1.73
N ASN A 116 -11.21 11.99 2.41
CA ASN A 116 -11.81 12.05 3.75
C ASN A 116 -10.84 12.65 4.78
N LEU A 117 -9.55 12.29 4.69
CA LEU A 117 -8.51 12.86 5.54
C LEU A 117 -8.35 14.38 5.29
N LYS A 118 -8.28 14.79 4.03
CA LYS A 118 -8.18 16.21 3.66
C LYS A 118 -9.39 16.99 4.15
N LYS A 119 -10.60 16.45 3.98
CA LYS A 119 -11.84 17.07 4.47
C LYS A 119 -11.80 17.34 5.98
N ASP A 120 -11.44 16.33 6.77
CA ASP A 120 -11.31 16.47 8.24
C ASP A 120 -10.25 17.51 8.64
N ILE A 121 -9.15 17.58 7.91
CA ILE A 121 -8.09 18.58 8.19
C ILE A 121 -8.59 19.98 7.85
N PHE A 122 -9.25 20.14 6.69
CA PHE A 122 -9.82 21.43 6.29
C PHE A 122 -10.89 21.93 7.26
N GLU A 123 -11.81 21.06 7.68
CA GLU A 123 -12.81 21.42 8.68
C GLU A 123 -12.14 21.92 9.97
N LYS A 124 -11.13 21.20 10.46
CA LYS A 124 -10.39 21.64 11.66
C LYS A 124 -9.61 22.93 11.46
N ALA A 125 -9.06 23.14 10.28
CA ALA A 125 -8.34 24.37 9.97
C ALA A 125 -9.24 25.61 10.00
N GLN A 126 -10.53 25.48 9.60
CA GLN A 126 -11.48 26.58 9.64
C GLN A 126 -11.83 27.04 11.07
N TYR A 127 -11.69 26.17 12.06
CA TYR A 127 -11.93 26.52 13.49
C TYR A 127 -10.68 27.07 14.19
N LEU A 128 -9.55 27.25 13.47
CA LEU A 128 -8.35 27.82 14.05
C LEU A 128 -8.48 29.34 14.19
N PRO A 129 -8.01 29.94 15.30
CA PRO A 129 -8.07 31.39 15.51
C PRO A 129 -7.21 32.14 14.49
N MET A 130 -7.60 33.38 14.15
CA MET A 130 -6.88 34.24 13.18
C MET A 130 -5.40 34.42 13.53
N SER A 131 -5.06 34.46 14.82
CA SER A 131 -3.69 34.55 15.31
C SER A 131 -2.77 33.39 14.88
N PHE A 132 -3.34 32.27 14.43
CA PHE A 132 -2.57 31.17 13.85
C PHE A 132 -2.13 31.51 12.41
N PHE A 133 -3.05 32.12 11.63
CA PHE A 133 -2.80 32.51 10.24
C PHE A 133 -1.89 33.73 10.11
N ASP A 134 -1.81 34.58 11.13
CA ASP A 134 -0.85 35.69 11.19
C ASP A 134 0.60 35.18 11.26
N LYS A 135 0.82 33.97 11.81
CA LYS A 135 2.16 33.36 11.97
C LYS A 135 2.51 32.41 10.82
N ILE A 136 1.54 31.86 10.14
CA ILE A 136 1.72 30.85 9.09
C ILE A 136 0.82 31.24 7.92
N SER A 137 1.40 31.53 6.76
CA SER A 137 0.60 31.88 5.57
C SER A 137 -0.38 30.78 5.20
N THR A 138 -1.60 31.15 4.84
CA THR A 138 -2.67 30.22 4.43
C THR A 138 -2.21 29.31 3.29
N GLY A 139 -1.41 29.82 2.35
CA GLY A 139 -0.84 29.03 1.27
C GLY A 139 0.10 27.91 1.75
N SER A 140 0.89 28.19 2.78
CA SER A 140 1.76 27.18 3.39
C SER A 140 0.97 26.05 4.05
N VAL A 141 -0.14 26.38 4.74
CA VAL A 141 -1.03 25.38 5.35
C VAL A 141 -1.68 24.51 4.27
N ILE A 142 -2.21 25.10 3.22
CA ILE A 142 -2.84 24.39 2.10
C ILE A 142 -1.84 23.45 1.42
N ASN A 143 -0.64 23.95 1.13
CA ASN A 143 0.40 23.14 0.49
C ASN A 143 0.81 21.96 1.37
N ARG A 144 0.96 22.19 2.67
CA ARG A 144 1.31 21.13 3.62
C ARG A 144 0.21 20.06 3.73
N VAL A 145 -1.05 20.47 3.79
CA VAL A 145 -2.20 19.54 3.81
C VAL A 145 -2.23 18.69 2.54
N ASN A 146 -1.95 19.28 1.38
CA ASN A 146 -1.95 18.54 0.12
C ASN A 146 -0.75 17.59 0.01
N SER A 147 0.44 18.05 0.36
CA SER A 147 1.68 17.27 0.29
C SER A 147 1.68 16.10 1.30
N ASP A 148 1.35 16.38 2.56
CA ASP A 148 1.36 15.36 3.61
C ASP A 148 0.26 14.30 3.39
N ALA A 149 -0.94 14.71 2.97
CA ALA A 149 -1.99 13.76 2.60
C ALA A 149 -1.62 12.91 1.38
N GLY A 150 -0.92 13.47 0.39
CA GLY A 150 -0.38 12.74 -0.75
C GLY A 150 0.68 11.70 -0.33
N THR A 151 1.56 12.06 0.59
CA THR A 151 2.57 11.16 1.16
C THR A 151 1.92 9.99 1.91
N ILE A 152 0.87 10.26 2.70
CA ILE A 152 0.11 9.22 3.40
C ILE A 152 -0.56 8.28 2.40
N GLN A 153 -1.16 8.81 1.34
CA GLN A 153 -1.75 8.01 0.27
C GLN A 153 -0.73 7.06 -0.35
N GLN A 154 0.44 7.58 -0.74
CA GLN A 154 1.52 6.78 -1.31
C GLN A 154 2.01 5.70 -0.34
N PHE A 155 2.12 6.02 0.95
CA PHE A 155 2.50 5.07 1.98
C PHE A 155 1.49 3.92 2.11
N ILE A 156 0.18 4.22 2.17
CA ILE A 156 -0.88 3.22 2.21
C ILE A 156 -0.84 2.33 0.96
N MET A 157 -0.67 2.94 -0.22
CA MET A 157 -0.60 2.22 -1.48
C MET A 157 0.63 1.31 -1.55
N LYS A 158 1.81 1.80 -1.15
CA LYS A 158 3.04 1.00 -1.12
C LYS A 158 2.95 -0.19 -0.18
N ILE A 159 2.49 0.00 1.06
CA ILE A 159 2.33 -1.12 2.00
C ILE A 159 1.36 -2.16 1.44
N SER A 160 0.23 -1.73 0.89
CA SER A 160 -0.77 -2.66 0.37
C SER A 160 -0.36 -3.37 -0.92
N GLN A 161 0.50 -2.75 -1.76
CA GLN A 161 0.94 -3.34 -3.02
C GLN A 161 2.24 -4.12 -2.89
N GLU A 162 3.22 -3.58 -2.20
CA GLU A 162 4.58 -4.13 -2.19
C GLU A 162 4.80 -5.10 -1.03
N ALA A 163 4.49 -4.69 0.20
CA ALA A 163 4.81 -5.50 1.37
C ALA A 163 4.04 -6.82 1.40
N VAL A 164 2.73 -6.78 1.14
CA VAL A 164 1.88 -7.99 1.15
C VAL A 164 2.24 -8.90 0.00
N VAL A 165 2.37 -8.35 -1.21
CA VAL A 165 2.69 -9.15 -2.41
C VAL A 165 4.08 -9.76 -2.28
N GLN A 166 5.09 -8.99 -1.86
CA GLN A 166 6.45 -9.50 -1.70
C GLN A 166 6.55 -10.59 -0.63
N ALA A 167 5.86 -10.43 0.51
CA ALA A 167 5.83 -11.46 1.54
C ALA A 167 5.23 -12.77 1.02
N PHE A 168 4.09 -12.72 0.32
CA PHE A 168 3.47 -13.91 -0.27
C PHE A 168 4.31 -14.52 -1.38
N THR A 169 4.94 -13.71 -2.23
CA THR A 169 5.81 -14.19 -3.30
C THR A 169 7.04 -14.88 -2.72
N LEU A 170 7.64 -14.32 -1.67
CA LEU A 170 8.82 -14.90 -1.03
C LEU A 170 8.48 -16.26 -0.40
N VAL A 171 7.37 -16.33 0.34
CA VAL A 171 6.89 -17.59 0.93
C VAL A 171 6.58 -18.61 -0.17
N GLY A 172 5.88 -18.21 -1.22
CA GLY A 172 5.56 -19.08 -2.36
C GLY A 172 6.80 -19.61 -3.07
N LEU A 173 7.79 -18.76 -3.32
CA LEU A 173 9.05 -19.17 -3.94
C LEU A 173 9.83 -20.17 -3.05
N VAL A 174 9.89 -19.93 -1.74
CA VAL A 174 10.53 -20.83 -0.79
C VAL A 174 9.86 -22.21 -0.81
N ILE A 175 8.52 -22.24 -0.78
CA ILE A 175 7.75 -23.51 -0.84
C ILE A 175 8.06 -24.24 -2.16
N ILE A 176 8.06 -23.54 -3.29
CA ILE A 176 8.37 -24.15 -4.60
C ILE A 176 9.80 -24.67 -4.64
N MET A 177 10.77 -23.90 -4.14
CA MET A 177 12.17 -24.33 -4.10
C MET A 177 12.35 -25.62 -3.28
N PHE A 178 11.71 -25.70 -2.10
CA PHE A 178 11.73 -26.93 -1.29
C PHE A 178 11.05 -28.09 -1.99
N ALA A 179 9.93 -27.86 -2.67
CA ALA A 179 9.22 -28.90 -3.41
C ALA A 179 9.97 -29.37 -4.68
N MET A 180 10.85 -28.54 -5.23
CA MET A 180 11.65 -28.88 -6.43
C MET A 180 13.03 -29.45 -6.09
N SER A 181 13.53 -29.20 -4.87
CA SER A 181 14.90 -29.59 -4.45
C SER A 181 14.95 -30.90 -3.68
N TRP A 182 13.85 -31.65 -3.66
CA TRP A 182 13.79 -33.02 -3.08
C TRP A 182 13.75 -34.07 -4.17
#